data_8a2320475608375fb134fb30f97b6354
#
_entry.id   8a2320475608375fb134fb30f97b6354
#
_cell.length_a   1.000
_cell.length_b   1.000
_cell.length_c   1.000
_cell.angle_alpha   90.00
_cell.angle_beta   90.00
_cell.angle_gamma   90.00
#
_symmetry.space_group_name_H-M   'P 1'
#
loop_
_entity.id
_entity.type
_entity.pdbx_description
1 polymer ?
#
loop_
_entity_poly.entity_id
_entity_poly.type
_entity_poly.pdbx_seq_one_letter_code
_entity_poly.pdbx_strand_id
1 'polypeptide(L)'
;MSDVKLTFLGQDFVYKKNETNWEVHLKRSDVATQDMNRLLLLNLHHPMFLEQSMSFDDDTVQFNYELEEDGLNLATIKARSLSEQLRLALNVLDLEQCLQLPVTFFLHPENLFITKDERVKIAYRAVPDIMVPASIDSEEFLKQAKCYIIAIFTEHPFSSLYEGALDVIEVPEFLDNIRKLSSVEDVRESLTAYYREKCEQESASLTIVKKSRYKLYKYASIWL
;
A
#
# COMPACT_ATOMS: atom_id res chain seq x y z
N MET A 1 16.12 2.86 -14.13
CA MET A 1 15.13 3.92 -13.90
C MET A 1 13.89 3.54 -14.67
N SER A 2 12.76 3.40 -14.01
CA SER A 2 11.48 3.07 -14.66
C SER A 2 10.58 4.30 -14.62
N ASP A 3 10.04 4.68 -15.76
CA ASP A 3 9.07 5.77 -15.86
C ASP A 3 7.67 5.15 -15.91
N VAL A 4 6.82 5.51 -14.95
CA VAL A 4 5.44 5.06 -14.87
C VAL A 4 4.52 6.28 -15.01
N LYS A 5 3.69 6.28 -16.04
CA LYS A 5 2.63 7.28 -16.19
C LYS A 5 1.37 6.74 -15.55
N LEU A 6 0.81 7.51 -14.65
CA LEU A 6 -0.42 7.21 -13.93
C LEU A 6 -1.41 8.34 -14.11
N THR A 7 -2.59 8.04 -14.65
CA THR A 7 -3.74 8.94 -14.56
C THR A 7 -4.64 8.44 -13.43
N PHE A 8 -4.81 9.24 -12.38
CA PHE A 8 -5.61 8.87 -11.23
C PHE A 8 -6.36 10.11 -10.68
N LEU A 9 -7.62 9.94 -10.34
CA LEU A 9 -8.51 11.04 -9.89
C LEU A 9 -8.56 12.25 -10.87
N GLY A 10 -8.45 11.98 -12.16
CA GLY A 10 -8.44 13.01 -13.20
C GLY A 10 -7.13 13.79 -13.36
N GLN A 11 -6.07 13.40 -12.65
CA GLN A 11 -4.73 13.99 -12.68
C GLN A 11 -3.73 13.04 -13.31
N ASP A 12 -2.81 13.59 -14.12
CA ASP A 12 -1.67 12.86 -14.66
C ASP A 12 -0.46 13.01 -13.74
N PHE A 13 0.14 11.88 -13.38
CA PHE A 13 1.37 11.78 -12.61
C PHE A 13 2.43 11.05 -13.42
N VAL A 14 3.68 11.51 -13.37
CA VAL A 14 4.81 10.76 -13.92
C VAL A 14 5.73 10.38 -12.77
N TYR A 15 5.76 9.10 -12.43
CA TYR A 15 6.68 8.55 -11.44
C TYR A 15 7.95 8.11 -12.14
N LYS A 16 9.10 8.56 -11.63
CA LYS A 16 10.41 8.08 -12.01
C LYS A 16 11.06 7.45 -10.79
N LYS A 17 11.32 6.16 -10.86
CA LYS A 17 11.76 5.37 -9.71
C LYS A 17 13.10 4.70 -9.98
N ASN A 18 14.01 4.82 -9.05
CA ASN A 18 15.22 4.02 -8.95
C ASN A 18 15.44 3.53 -7.51
N GLU A 19 16.54 2.86 -7.25
CA GLU A 19 16.84 2.23 -5.95
C GLU A 19 16.99 3.24 -4.79
N THR A 20 17.45 4.45 -5.08
CA THR A 20 17.80 5.45 -4.06
C THR A 20 16.96 6.72 -4.14
N ASN A 21 16.17 6.89 -5.19
CA ASN A 21 15.39 8.09 -5.40
C ASN A 21 14.10 7.81 -6.15
N TRP A 22 13.02 8.41 -5.67
CA TRP A 22 11.76 8.52 -6.40
C TRP A 22 11.48 9.97 -6.74
N GLU A 23 10.89 10.19 -7.90
CA GLU A 23 10.43 11.49 -8.34
C GLU A 23 8.98 11.40 -8.79
N VAL A 24 8.19 12.40 -8.45
CA VAL A 24 6.82 12.55 -8.96
C VAL A 24 6.74 13.90 -9.67
N HIS A 25 6.39 13.86 -10.95
CA HIS A 25 6.28 15.05 -11.78
C HIS A 25 4.82 15.34 -12.08
N LEU A 26 4.41 16.57 -11.89
CA LEU A 26 3.11 17.12 -12.25
C LEU A 26 3.28 18.28 -13.23
N LYS A 27 2.26 18.56 -14.04
CA LYS A 27 2.22 19.81 -14.77
C LYS A 27 2.10 20.98 -13.79
N ARG A 28 2.81 22.05 -14.02
CA ARG A 28 2.77 23.24 -13.18
C ARG A 28 1.38 23.88 -13.11
N SER A 29 0.60 23.74 -14.19
CA SER A 29 -0.82 24.18 -14.23
C SER A 29 -1.71 23.49 -13.21
N ASP A 30 -1.32 22.28 -12.78
CA ASP A 30 -2.11 21.43 -11.91
C ASP A 30 -1.78 21.66 -10.42
N VAL A 31 -0.80 22.51 -10.16
CA VAL A 31 -0.41 22.93 -8.80
C VAL A 31 -0.67 24.42 -8.67
N ALA A 32 -1.58 24.80 -7.76
CA ALA A 32 -1.90 26.21 -7.54
C ALA A 32 -0.75 26.94 -6.86
N THR A 33 0.26 27.31 -7.65
CA THR A 33 1.49 27.99 -7.17
C THR A 33 1.25 29.42 -6.65
N GLN A 34 0.02 29.92 -6.75
CA GLN A 34 -0.35 31.25 -6.25
C GLN A 34 -0.40 31.32 -4.72
N ASP A 35 -0.52 30.17 -4.05
CA ASP A 35 -0.56 30.07 -2.58
C ASP A 35 0.67 29.29 -2.05
N MET A 36 1.86 29.86 -2.25
CA MET A 36 3.12 29.25 -1.80
C MET A 36 3.14 28.95 -0.30
N ASN A 37 2.43 29.73 0.52
CA ASN A 37 2.40 29.47 1.97
C ASN A 37 1.68 28.17 2.30
N ARG A 38 0.62 27.82 1.57
CA ARG A 38 -0.07 26.54 1.76
C ARG A 38 0.77 25.35 1.31
N LEU A 39 1.63 25.53 0.29
CA LEU A 39 2.55 24.47 -0.14
C LEU A 39 3.57 24.08 0.95
N LEU A 40 3.80 24.93 1.96
CA LEU A 40 4.64 24.57 3.13
C LEU A 40 4.04 23.40 3.93
N LEU A 41 2.75 23.13 3.83
CA LEU A 41 2.12 21.95 4.45
C LEU A 41 2.72 20.64 3.92
N LEU A 42 3.24 20.62 2.70
CA LEU A 42 3.90 19.47 2.11
C LEU A 42 5.22 19.08 2.79
N ASN A 43 5.82 20.01 3.58
CA ASN A 43 7.02 19.74 4.39
C ASN A 43 6.70 19.08 5.73
N LEU A 44 5.47 18.62 5.92
CA LEU A 44 5.07 17.92 7.14
C LEU A 44 5.89 16.64 7.32
N HIS A 45 6.65 16.57 8.42
CA HIS A 45 7.37 15.36 8.83
C HIS A 45 6.41 14.42 9.56
N HIS A 46 6.26 13.22 9.06
CA HIS A 46 5.44 12.17 9.66
C HIS A 46 6.00 10.79 9.33
N PRO A 47 6.03 9.82 10.27
CA PRO A 47 6.62 8.51 10.03
C PRO A 47 6.02 7.73 8.84
N MET A 48 4.76 8.01 8.50
CA MET A 48 4.04 7.39 7.39
C MET A 48 4.22 8.13 6.06
N PHE A 49 5.03 9.18 6.00
CA PHE A 49 5.37 9.88 4.77
C PHE A 49 6.85 9.69 4.44
N LEU A 50 7.16 9.63 3.15
CA LEU A 50 8.53 9.82 2.71
C LEU A 50 8.92 11.29 2.88
N GLU A 51 10.17 11.52 3.27
CA GLU A 51 10.75 12.85 3.26
C GLU A 51 10.80 13.34 1.81
N GLN A 52 10.34 14.59 1.60
CA GLN A 52 10.29 15.14 0.25
C GLN A 52 10.96 16.51 0.17
N SER A 53 11.53 16.78 -1.00
CA SER A 53 11.86 18.11 -1.46
C SER A 53 11.07 18.44 -2.73
N MET A 54 10.87 19.73 -3.00
CA MET A 54 10.08 20.18 -4.14
C MET A 54 10.91 21.15 -4.97
N SER A 55 10.90 20.98 -6.27
CA SER A 55 11.50 21.91 -7.23
C SER A 55 10.50 22.27 -8.33
N PHE A 56 10.71 23.43 -8.91
CA PHE A 56 9.89 23.97 -9.99
C PHE A 56 10.74 24.14 -11.24
N ASP A 57 10.20 23.69 -12.35
CA ASP A 57 10.68 24.01 -13.69
C ASP A 57 9.61 24.85 -14.42
N ASP A 58 9.87 25.29 -15.65
CA ASP A 58 8.94 26.16 -16.40
C ASP A 58 7.54 25.54 -16.51
N ASP A 59 7.46 24.27 -16.85
CA ASP A 59 6.21 23.56 -17.12
C ASP A 59 5.84 22.47 -16.08
N THR A 60 6.74 22.18 -15.13
CA THR A 60 6.57 21.06 -14.20
C THR A 60 6.88 21.44 -12.76
N VAL A 61 6.20 20.72 -11.86
CA VAL A 61 6.57 20.65 -10.44
C VAL A 61 7.05 19.24 -10.17
N GLN A 62 8.22 19.15 -9.57
CA GLN A 62 8.88 17.89 -9.26
C GLN A 62 8.98 17.71 -7.75
N PHE A 63 8.51 16.58 -7.26
CA PHE A 63 8.66 16.12 -5.88
C PHE A 63 9.72 15.03 -5.85
N ASN A 64 10.76 15.21 -5.02
CA ASN A 64 11.87 14.26 -4.91
C ASN A 64 11.85 13.61 -3.53
N TYR A 65 12.09 12.31 -3.50
CA TYR A 65 12.12 11.48 -2.31
C TYR A 65 13.44 10.70 -2.29
N GLU A 66 14.32 11.02 -1.33
CA GLU A 66 15.53 10.24 -1.09
C GLU A 66 15.18 9.03 -0.24
N LEU A 67 15.62 7.84 -0.69
CA LEU A 67 15.31 6.58 -0.06
C LEU A 67 16.53 6.04 0.66
N GLU A 68 16.36 5.59 1.88
CA GLU A 68 17.41 4.92 2.66
C GLU A 68 17.64 3.48 2.21
N GLU A 69 16.65 2.88 1.54
CA GLU A 69 16.68 1.49 1.07
C GLU A 69 15.81 1.30 -0.18
N ASP A 70 16.03 0.19 -0.89
CA ASP A 70 15.12 -0.26 -1.94
C ASP A 70 13.74 -0.59 -1.39
N GLY A 71 12.70 -0.06 -2.05
CA GLY A 71 11.32 -0.40 -1.77
C GLY A 71 10.91 -1.73 -2.38
N LEU A 72 9.94 -2.39 -1.75
CA LEU A 72 9.26 -3.54 -2.32
C LEU A 72 8.14 -3.06 -3.25
N ASN A 73 8.02 -3.67 -4.40
CA ASN A 73 6.88 -3.46 -5.28
C ASN A 73 5.77 -4.49 -5.03
N LEU A 74 4.58 -4.22 -5.54
CA LEU A 74 3.42 -5.09 -5.34
C LEU A 74 3.64 -6.52 -5.89
N ALA A 75 4.37 -6.68 -7.01
CA ALA A 75 4.68 -7.99 -7.56
C ALA A 75 5.58 -8.81 -6.62
N THR A 76 6.57 -8.18 -6.00
CA THR A 76 7.41 -8.82 -4.97
C THR A 76 6.58 -9.26 -3.76
N ILE A 77 5.62 -8.44 -3.34
CA ILE A 77 4.72 -8.76 -2.21
C ILE A 77 3.82 -9.94 -2.54
N LYS A 78 3.26 -9.99 -3.75
CA LYS A 78 2.42 -11.12 -4.20
C LYS A 78 3.16 -12.47 -4.19
N ALA A 79 4.48 -12.45 -4.39
CA ALA A 79 5.32 -13.65 -4.35
C ALA A 79 5.70 -14.10 -2.93
N ARG A 80 5.36 -13.33 -1.89
CA ARG A 80 5.65 -13.65 -0.51
C ARG A 80 4.61 -14.61 0.10
N SER A 81 4.87 -15.06 1.33
CA SER A 81 3.94 -15.90 2.09
C SER A 81 2.62 -15.17 2.35
N LEU A 82 1.54 -15.95 2.52
CA LEU A 82 0.22 -15.40 2.84
C LEU A 82 0.24 -14.55 4.12
N SER A 83 1.01 -14.96 5.14
CA SER A 83 1.13 -14.20 6.39
C SER A 83 1.83 -12.85 6.19
N GLU A 84 2.82 -12.75 5.30
CA GLU A 84 3.47 -11.47 4.95
C GLU A 84 2.52 -10.56 4.15
N GLN A 85 1.76 -11.13 3.21
CA GLN A 85 0.74 -10.39 2.47
C GLN A 85 -0.35 -9.84 3.40
N LEU A 86 -0.84 -10.64 4.36
CA LEU A 86 -1.83 -10.20 5.35
C LEU A 86 -1.28 -9.10 6.27
N ARG A 87 -0.02 -9.20 6.69
CA ARG A 87 0.63 -8.18 7.50
C ARG A 87 0.75 -6.86 6.74
N LEU A 88 1.12 -6.90 5.45
CA LEU A 88 1.13 -5.70 4.62
C LEU A 88 -0.27 -5.09 4.49
N ALA A 89 -1.30 -5.91 4.26
CA ALA A 89 -2.68 -5.43 4.17
C ALA A 89 -3.11 -4.69 5.45
N LEU A 90 -2.72 -5.19 6.64
CA LEU A 90 -2.95 -4.50 7.92
C LEU A 90 -2.17 -3.18 8.01
N ASN A 91 -0.89 -3.15 7.58
CA ASN A 91 -0.06 -1.95 7.62
C ASN A 91 -0.59 -0.85 6.66
N VAL A 92 -1.24 -1.22 5.56
CA VAL A 92 -1.92 -0.24 4.68
C VAL A 92 -3.10 0.43 5.41
N LEU A 93 -3.85 -0.32 6.22
CA LEU A 93 -4.95 0.26 7.00
C LEU A 93 -4.47 1.26 8.07
N ASP A 94 -3.22 1.15 8.54
CA ASP A 94 -2.66 2.09 9.52
C ASP A 94 -2.52 3.51 8.94
N LEU A 95 -2.49 3.65 7.61
CA LEU A 95 -2.47 4.95 6.94
C LEU A 95 -3.74 5.78 7.17
N GLU A 96 -4.82 5.18 7.69
CA GLU A 96 -6.03 5.90 8.12
C GLU A 96 -5.70 7.05 9.08
N GLN A 97 -4.69 6.90 9.93
CA GLN A 97 -4.23 7.93 10.86
C GLN A 97 -3.86 9.24 10.14
N CYS A 98 -3.42 9.14 8.88
CA CYS A 98 -3.04 10.31 8.08
C CYS A 98 -4.25 11.15 7.64
N LEU A 99 -5.49 10.65 7.75
CA LEU A 99 -6.71 11.43 7.45
C LEU A 99 -6.89 12.64 8.38
N GLN A 100 -6.26 12.64 9.55
CA GLN A 100 -6.31 13.74 10.49
C GLN A 100 -5.27 14.83 10.21
N LEU A 101 -4.39 14.63 9.23
CA LEU A 101 -3.31 15.56 8.91
C LEU A 101 -3.80 16.63 7.92
N PRO A 102 -3.17 17.81 7.87
CA PRO A 102 -3.57 18.91 6.98
C PRO A 102 -3.12 18.69 5.52
N VAL A 103 -3.00 17.46 5.09
CA VAL A 103 -2.63 17.06 3.72
C VAL A 103 -3.56 15.95 3.24
N THR A 104 -3.68 15.80 1.94
CA THR A 104 -4.42 14.69 1.30
C THR A 104 -3.46 13.76 0.59
N PHE A 105 -3.90 12.54 0.31
CA PHE A 105 -3.10 11.50 -0.35
C PHE A 105 -4.01 10.46 -1.03
N PHE A 106 -3.41 9.48 -1.67
CA PHE A 106 -4.14 8.33 -2.23
C PHE A 106 -3.34 7.03 -2.11
N LEU A 107 -4.05 5.90 -2.08
CA LEU A 107 -3.47 4.57 -1.82
C LEU A 107 -3.12 3.79 -3.09
N HIS A 108 -2.84 4.44 -4.21
CA HIS A 108 -2.39 3.73 -5.42
C HIS A 108 -1.03 3.05 -5.18
N PRO A 109 -0.79 1.81 -5.66
CA PRO A 109 0.50 1.11 -5.49
C PRO A 109 1.73 1.92 -5.93
N GLU A 110 1.59 2.75 -6.98
CA GLU A 110 2.68 3.62 -7.43
C GLU A 110 3.00 4.74 -6.44
N ASN A 111 2.07 5.10 -5.56
CA ASN A 111 2.23 6.14 -4.54
C ASN A 111 2.68 5.62 -3.18
N LEU A 112 2.70 4.32 -2.98
CA LEU A 112 3.08 3.71 -1.72
C LEU A 112 4.49 3.11 -1.80
N PHE A 113 5.34 3.53 -0.88
CA PHE A 113 6.65 2.95 -0.65
C PHE A 113 6.55 1.91 0.45
N ILE A 114 6.98 0.68 0.15
CA ILE A 114 6.95 -0.43 1.10
C ILE A 114 8.38 -0.77 1.46
N THR A 115 8.74 -0.62 2.74
CA THR A 115 10.06 -0.97 3.26
C THR A 115 10.26 -2.49 3.30
N LYS A 116 11.50 -2.94 3.49
CA LYS A 116 11.82 -4.38 3.57
C LYS A 116 11.16 -5.09 4.76
N ASP A 117 10.87 -4.35 5.82
CA ASP A 117 10.11 -4.81 6.99
C ASP A 117 8.59 -4.54 6.86
N GLU A 118 8.14 -4.27 5.62
CA GLU A 118 6.72 -4.12 5.22
C GLU A 118 5.99 -2.92 5.84
N ARG A 119 6.71 -1.94 6.38
CA ARG A 119 6.10 -0.66 6.70
C ARG A 119 5.71 0.07 5.42
N VAL A 120 4.59 0.77 5.46
CA VAL A 120 4.06 1.50 4.31
C VAL A 120 4.21 2.99 4.55
N LYS A 121 4.76 3.68 3.55
CA LYS A 121 4.89 5.14 3.54
C LYS A 121 4.26 5.70 2.28
N ILE A 122 3.59 6.84 2.42
CA ILE A 122 3.02 7.60 1.31
C ILE A 122 4.13 8.47 0.72
N ALA A 123 4.32 8.41 -0.58
CA ALA A 123 5.23 9.30 -1.30
C ALA A 123 4.56 10.64 -1.57
N TYR A 124 3.77 10.73 -2.63
CA TYR A 124 3.09 11.96 -2.99
C TYR A 124 1.91 12.24 -2.06
N ARG A 125 1.86 13.46 -1.57
CA ARG A 125 0.76 14.04 -0.83
C ARG A 125 0.41 15.41 -1.41
N ALA A 126 -0.83 15.82 -1.26
CA ALA A 126 -1.38 17.04 -1.82
C ALA A 126 -1.83 18.00 -0.72
N VAL A 127 -1.92 19.27 -1.06
CA VAL A 127 -2.56 20.28 -0.21
C VAL A 127 -4.07 20.30 -0.57
N PRO A 128 -4.95 20.17 0.43
CA PRO A 128 -6.39 20.19 0.20
C PRO A 128 -6.84 21.39 -0.63
N ASP A 129 -7.81 21.20 -1.51
CA ASP A 129 -8.46 22.19 -2.36
C ASP A 129 -7.59 22.85 -3.45
N ILE A 130 -6.27 22.70 -3.40
CA ILE A 130 -5.36 23.31 -4.38
C ILE A 130 -4.53 22.31 -5.19
N MET A 131 -4.56 21.04 -4.80
CA MET A 131 -3.89 19.94 -5.50
C MET A 131 -4.81 18.71 -5.53
N VAL A 132 -4.49 17.73 -6.36
CA VAL A 132 -5.23 16.46 -6.43
C VAL A 132 -4.50 15.39 -5.61
N PRO A 133 -5.22 14.65 -4.73
CA PRO A 133 -6.65 14.76 -4.44
C PRO A 133 -6.99 15.99 -3.59
N ALA A 134 -8.09 16.68 -3.93
CA ALA A 134 -8.52 17.86 -3.19
C ALA A 134 -8.94 17.53 -1.74
N SER A 135 -9.46 16.32 -1.53
CA SER A 135 -9.81 15.76 -0.22
C SER A 135 -9.71 14.24 -0.25
N ILE A 136 -9.61 13.65 0.91
CA ILE A 136 -9.81 12.23 1.15
C ILE A 136 -10.56 12.09 2.48
N ASP A 137 -11.69 11.42 2.46
CA ASP A 137 -12.46 11.08 3.66
C ASP A 137 -12.34 9.59 3.98
N SER A 138 -13.00 9.16 5.05
CA SER A 138 -12.95 7.76 5.50
C SER A 138 -13.59 6.80 4.50
N GLU A 139 -14.60 7.24 3.74
CA GLU A 139 -15.27 6.40 2.73
C GLU A 139 -14.35 6.17 1.52
N GLU A 140 -13.75 7.23 1.01
CA GLU A 140 -12.81 7.16 -0.10
C GLU A 140 -11.54 6.39 0.30
N PHE A 141 -11.02 6.60 1.52
CA PHE A 141 -9.92 5.83 2.06
C PHE A 141 -10.25 4.34 2.12
N LEU A 142 -11.42 3.98 2.67
CA LEU A 142 -11.87 2.59 2.77
C LEU A 142 -11.99 1.94 1.38
N LYS A 143 -12.56 2.64 0.40
CA LYS A 143 -12.65 2.16 -0.98
C LYS A 143 -11.28 1.84 -1.55
N GLN A 144 -10.34 2.78 -1.44
CA GLN A 144 -8.97 2.59 -1.94
C GLN A 144 -8.24 1.47 -1.18
N ALA A 145 -8.40 1.38 0.14
CA ALA A 145 -7.80 0.33 0.94
C ALA A 145 -8.30 -1.06 0.55
N LYS A 146 -9.61 -1.23 0.32
CA LYS A 146 -10.16 -2.50 -0.20
C LYS A 146 -9.60 -2.87 -1.57
N CYS A 147 -9.51 -1.90 -2.50
CA CYS A 147 -8.89 -2.13 -3.81
C CYS A 147 -7.43 -2.57 -3.66
N TYR A 148 -6.68 -1.95 -2.77
CA TYR A 148 -5.29 -2.29 -2.52
C TYR A 148 -5.14 -3.70 -1.92
N ILE A 149 -5.94 -4.01 -0.89
CA ILE A 149 -5.97 -5.33 -0.25
C ILE A 149 -6.29 -6.42 -1.27
N ILE A 150 -7.35 -6.25 -2.07
CA ILE A 150 -7.73 -7.23 -3.09
C ILE A 150 -6.63 -7.35 -4.16
N ALA A 151 -5.98 -6.26 -4.55
CA ALA A 151 -4.86 -6.30 -5.49
C ALA A 151 -3.64 -7.06 -4.95
N ILE A 152 -3.41 -7.13 -3.63
CA ILE A 152 -2.34 -7.96 -3.03
C ILE A 152 -2.61 -9.45 -3.28
N PHE A 153 -3.85 -9.90 -3.11
CA PHE A 153 -4.20 -11.32 -3.10
C PHE A 153 -4.74 -11.85 -4.44
N THR A 154 -4.87 -10.99 -5.44
CA THR A 154 -5.39 -11.34 -6.77
C THR A 154 -4.51 -10.79 -7.88
N GLU A 155 -4.78 -11.20 -9.12
CA GLU A 155 -4.11 -10.64 -10.30
C GLU A 155 -4.80 -9.37 -10.85
N HIS A 156 -5.86 -8.90 -10.20
CA HIS A 156 -6.57 -7.71 -10.62
C HIS A 156 -5.76 -6.45 -10.30
N PRO A 157 -5.53 -5.57 -11.30
CA PRO A 157 -4.84 -4.29 -11.06
C PRO A 157 -5.68 -3.37 -10.18
N PHE A 158 -5.01 -2.62 -9.31
CA PHE A 158 -5.65 -1.64 -8.42
C PHE A 158 -6.57 -0.67 -9.20
N SER A 159 -6.10 -0.13 -10.33
CA SER A 159 -6.88 0.83 -11.12
C SER A 159 -8.20 0.26 -11.61
N SER A 160 -8.20 -0.98 -12.13
CA SER A 160 -9.43 -1.66 -12.56
C SER A 160 -10.41 -1.87 -11.41
N LEU A 161 -9.91 -2.26 -10.23
CA LEU A 161 -10.73 -2.43 -9.03
C LEU A 161 -11.36 -1.10 -8.62
N TYR A 162 -10.58 -0.05 -8.59
CA TYR A 162 -11.03 1.29 -8.20
C TYR A 162 -12.06 1.88 -9.18
N GLU A 163 -11.89 1.63 -10.50
CA GLU A 163 -12.77 2.11 -11.57
C GLU A 163 -14.11 1.37 -11.68
N GLY A 164 -14.35 0.35 -10.87
CA GLY A 164 -15.65 -0.32 -10.76
C GLY A 164 -15.65 -1.84 -10.85
N ALA A 165 -14.48 -2.48 -11.06
CA ALA A 165 -14.42 -3.94 -11.06
C ALA A 165 -14.58 -4.55 -9.65
N LEU A 166 -14.39 -3.75 -8.59
CA LEU A 166 -14.41 -4.20 -7.19
C LEU A 166 -15.67 -5.01 -6.86
N ASP A 167 -16.85 -4.61 -7.35
CA ASP A 167 -18.13 -5.21 -6.98
C ASP A 167 -18.51 -6.43 -7.83
N VAL A 168 -17.83 -6.65 -8.96
CA VAL A 168 -18.23 -7.67 -9.95
C VAL A 168 -17.22 -8.81 -10.12
N ILE A 169 -16.00 -8.69 -9.59
CA ILE A 169 -14.98 -9.73 -9.72
C ILE A 169 -15.26 -10.93 -8.81
N GLU A 170 -14.83 -12.09 -9.27
CA GLU A 170 -14.77 -13.29 -8.41
C GLU A 170 -13.49 -13.25 -7.58
N VAL A 171 -13.65 -13.36 -6.26
CA VAL A 171 -12.55 -13.37 -5.29
C VAL A 171 -12.76 -14.50 -4.27
N PRO A 172 -11.70 -14.97 -3.60
CA PRO A 172 -11.83 -15.89 -2.46
C PRO A 172 -12.79 -15.35 -1.39
N GLU A 173 -13.47 -16.25 -0.69
CA GLU A 173 -14.52 -15.92 0.29
C GLU A 173 -14.08 -14.86 1.33
N PHE A 174 -12.85 -14.96 1.83
CA PHE A 174 -12.36 -13.98 2.80
C PHE A 174 -12.25 -12.55 2.22
N LEU A 175 -11.88 -12.41 0.93
CA LEU A 175 -11.85 -11.12 0.23
C LEU A 175 -13.26 -10.63 -0.11
N ASP A 176 -14.17 -11.56 -0.42
CA ASP A 176 -15.58 -11.22 -0.65
C ASP A 176 -16.23 -10.66 0.63
N ASN A 177 -15.86 -11.19 1.79
CA ASN A 177 -16.27 -10.64 3.08
C ASN A 177 -15.69 -9.23 3.29
N ILE A 178 -14.38 -9.02 3.07
CA ILE A 178 -13.74 -7.71 3.19
C ILE A 178 -14.41 -6.67 2.28
N ARG A 179 -14.73 -7.04 1.05
CA ARG A 179 -15.40 -6.16 0.09
C ARG A 179 -16.71 -5.57 0.63
N LYS A 180 -17.47 -6.33 1.39
CA LYS A 180 -18.79 -5.98 1.92
C LYS A 180 -18.76 -5.14 3.20
N LEU A 181 -17.62 -5.08 3.88
CA LEU A 181 -17.50 -4.33 5.14
C LEU A 181 -17.60 -2.82 4.89
N SER A 182 -18.10 -2.08 5.85
CA SER A 182 -18.41 -0.65 5.73
C SER A 182 -17.51 0.27 6.56
N SER A 183 -16.58 -0.30 7.33
CA SER A 183 -15.62 0.49 8.11
C SER A 183 -14.21 -0.08 8.02
N VAL A 184 -13.20 0.77 8.25
CA VAL A 184 -11.79 0.36 8.29
C VAL A 184 -11.55 -0.58 9.47
N GLU A 185 -12.22 -0.36 10.61
CA GLU A 185 -12.09 -1.21 11.79
C GLU A 185 -12.62 -2.63 11.52
N ASP A 186 -13.78 -2.79 10.89
CA ASP A 186 -14.32 -4.11 10.53
C ASP A 186 -13.36 -4.85 9.57
N VAL A 187 -12.75 -4.14 8.61
CA VAL A 187 -11.75 -4.72 7.70
C VAL A 187 -10.52 -5.16 8.49
N ARG A 188 -10.04 -4.35 9.43
CA ARG A 188 -8.90 -4.65 10.30
C ARG A 188 -9.17 -5.90 11.16
N GLU A 189 -10.34 -5.98 11.79
CA GLU A 189 -10.74 -7.13 12.60
C GLU A 189 -10.81 -8.40 11.76
N SER A 190 -11.42 -8.34 10.57
CA SER A 190 -11.53 -9.47 9.65
C SER A 190 -10.15 -9.97 9.19
N LEU A 191 -9.26 -9.07 8.76
CA LEU A 191 -7.88 -9.41 8.38
C LEU A 191 -7.08 -9.97 9.55
N THR A 192 -7.23 -9.40 10.74
CA THR A 192 -6.52 -9.85 11.95
C THR A 192 -6.96 -11.26 12.34
N ALA A 193 -8.26 -11.56 12.29
CA ALA A 193 -8.80 -12.88 12.57
C ALA A 193 -8.25 -13.90 11.57
N TYR A 194 -8.29 -13.58 10.28
CA TYR A 194 -7.77 -14.43 9.22
C TYR A 194 -6.24 -14.65 9.34
N TYR A 195 -5.49 -13.61 9.68
CA TYR A 195 -4.04 -13.70 9.93
C TYR A 195 -3.72 -14.68 11.07
N ARG A 196 -4.45 -14.57 12.21
CA ARG A 196 -4.27 -15.48 13.35
C ARG A 196 -4.56 -16.93 12.98
N GLU A 197 -5.68 -17.18 12.29
CA GLU A 197 -6.06 -18.51 11.82
C GLU A 197 -4.95 -19.12 10.96
N LYS A 198 -4.38 -18.36 10.02
CA LYS A 198 -3.31 -18.84 9.13
C LYS A 198 -2.01 -19.11 9.88
N CYS A 199 -1.61 -18.24 10.80
CA CYS A 199 -0.45 -18.48 11.66
C CYS A 199 -0.60 -19.74 12.53
N GLU A 200 -1.81 -19.99 13.06
CA GLU A 200 -2.10 -21.20 13.82
C GLU A 200 -2.04 -22.47 12.96
N GLN A 201 -2.60 -22.43 11.74
CA GLN A 201 -2.54 -23.52 10.76
C GLN A 201 -1.10 -23.84 10.35
N GLU A 202 -0.28 -22.83 10.06
CA GLU A 202 1.15 -22.99 9.73
C GLU A 202 1.91 -23.61 10.90
N SER A 203 1.68 -23.13 12.11
CA SER A 203 2.33 -23.64 13.33
C SER A 203 1.93 -25.09 13.62
N ALA A 204 0.66 -25.45 13.44
CA ALA A 204 0.16 -26.82 13.59
C ALA A 204 0.79 -27.76 12.56
N SER A 205 0.90 -27.33 11.30
CA SER A 205 1.50 -28.13 10.22
C SER A 205 2.98 -28.41 10.48
N LEU A 206 3.75 -27.41 10.94
CA LEU A 206 5.16 -27.56 11.32
C LEU A 206 5.34 -28.54 12.49
N THR A 207 4.42 -28.55 13.45
CA THR A 207 4.45 -29.47 14.58
C THR A 207 4.18 -30.92 14.15
N ILE A 208 3.26 -31.13 13.20
CA ILE A 208 2.96 -32.45 12.63
C ILE A 208 4.18 -32.99 11.86
N VAL A 209 4.82 -32.15 11.03
CA VAL A 209 6.04 -32.54 10.28
C VAL A 209 7.18 -32.92 11.23
N LYS A 210 7.41 -32.16 12.29
CA LYS A 210 8.42 -32.49 13.32
C LYS A 210 8.11 -33.83 14.01
N LYS A 211 6.87 -34.08 14.40
CA LYS A 211 6.42 -35.36 15.00
C LYS A 211 6.58 -36.53 14.03
N SER A 212 6.26 -36.34 12.76
CA SER A 212 6.41 -37.37 11.72
C SER A 212 7.88 -37.73 11.51
N ARG A 213 8.79 -36.75 11.40
CA ARG A 213 10.24 -36.98 11.28
C ARG A 213 10.80 -37.68 12.52
N TYR A 214 10.38 -37.27 13.70
CA TYR A 214 10.81 -37.92 14.94
C TYR A 214 10.39 -39.39 15.00
N LYS A 215 9.18 -39.75 14.56
CA LYS A 215 8.73 -41.14 14.43
C LYS A 215 9.60 -41.92 13.44
N LEU A 216 9.91 -41.33 12.28
CA LEU A 216 10.78 -41.96 11.27
C LEU A 216 12.18 -42.26 11.84
N TYR A 217 12.79 -41.33 12.54
CA TYR A 217 14.09 -41.54 13.19
C TYR A 217 14.03 -42.61 14.30
N LYS A 218 12.94 -42.64 15.07
CA LYS A 218 12.77 -43.65 16.14
C LYS A 218 12.60 -45.06 15.54
N TYR A 219 11.98 -45.24 14.40
CA TYR A 219 11.88 -46.53 13.74
C TYR A 219 13.16 -46.94 13.02
N ALA A 220 13.92 -46.01 12.45
CA ALA A 220 15.21 -46.29 11.80
C ALA A 220 16.28 -46.71 12.80
N SER A 221 16.26 -46.23 14.07
CA SER A 221 17.19 -46.63 15.14
C SER A 221 16.89 -47.99 15.78
N ILE A 222 15.77 -48.61 15.45
CA ILE A 222 15.42 -49.96 15.96
C ILE A 222 15.88 -51.05 14.99
N TRP A 223 16.32 -50.72 13.78
CA TRP A 223 16.77 -51.64 12.74
C TRP A 223 18.29 -51.61 12.49
N LEU A 224 19.04 -50.91 13.32
CA LEU A 224 20.50 -50.92 13.41
C LEU A 224 20.96 -51.57 14.74
#